data_c2c5a767489a2b6a64f432aab174a504
#
_entry.id   c2c5a767489a2b6a64f432aab174a504
#
_cell.length_a   1.000
_cell.length_b   1.000
_cell.length_c   1.000
_cell.angle_alpha   90.00
_cell.angle_beta   90.00
_cell.angle_gamma   90.00
#
_symmetry.space_group_name_H-M   'P 1'
#
loop_
_entity.id
_entity.type
_entity.pdbx_description
1 polymer ?
#
loop_
_entity_poly.entity_id
_entity_poly.type
_entity_poly.pdbx_seq_one_letter_code
_entity_poly.pdbx_strand_id
1 'polypeptide(L)'
;MYIIYLEYNEEGRLAMYSCIIFDIDGTILDTELAVLSSLQKLVFEELNENLSFEELKFALGIPGEVALNKLGIANILESNEKWNKYLKEYFHHIKVFDYIKETLDKLNKIGISTGIVTSKTKEEFINDFVPFGLSNYFNIVVCADDTQKHKPNPEPILKFIELSGADKSKTLYIGDTKYDMDCAFSAGVDFALALWGAKSSIGINANYILENPKQIVELIKI
;
A
#
# COMPACT_ATOMS: atom_id res chain seq x y z
N MET A 1 -17.74 35.61 1.51
CA MET A 1 -16.61 35.60 2.50
C MET A 1 -16.37 34.12 2.81
N TYR A 2 -15.43 33.50 2.11
CA TYR A 2 -15.04 32.12 2.38
C TYR A 2 -14.17 32.10 3.64
N ILE A 3 -14.65 31.43 4.69
CA ILE A 3 -13.85 31.18 5.88
C ILE A 3 -12.92 30.00 5.50
N ILE A 4 -11.66 30.30 5.24
CA ILE A 4 -10.61 29.29 5.09
C ILE A 4 -10.34 28.79 6.51
N TYR A 5 -10.80 27.58 6.82
CA TYR A 5 -10.34 26.86 8.02
C TYR A 5 -8.91 26.43 7.77
N LEU A 6 -7.96 27.16 8.34
CA LEU A 6 -6.56 26.73 8.39
C LEU A 6 -6.48 25.63 9.45
N GLU A 7 -6.17 24.42 9.03
CA GLU A 7 -5.90 23.31 9.94
C GLU A 7 -4.52 23.51 10.57
N TYR A 8 -4.50 23.89 11.83
CA TYR A 8 -3.30 24.02 12.64
C TYR A 8 -3.08 22.74 13.43
N ASN A 9 -1.82 22.29 13.54
CA ASN A 9 -1.45 21.25 14.51
C ASN A 9 -1.55 21.79 15.96
N GLU A 10 -1.36 20.92 16.97
CA GLU A 10 -1.46 21.29 18.41
C GLU A 10 -0.51 22.44 18.81
N GLU A 11 0.52 22.76 18.02
CA GLU A 11 1.48 23.84 18.24
C GLU A 11 1.14 25.13 17.46
N GLY A 12 -0.02 25.17 16.77
CA GLY A 12 -0.45 26.36 16.01
C GLY A 12 0.28 26.54 14.67
N ARG A 13 0.91 25.50 14.13
CA ARG A 13 1.57 25.51 12.82
C ARG A 13 0.67 24.87 11.76
N LEU A 14 0.74 25.35 10.52
CA LEU A 14 0.06 24.71 9.38
C LEU A 14 0.64 23.31 9.18
N ALA A 15 -0.22 22.30 9.25
CA ALA A 15 0.18 20.94 8.89
C ALA A 15 0.54 20.89 7.39
N MET A 16 1.69 20.32 7.05
CA MET A 16 2.12 20.16 5.67
C MET A 16 1.14 19.26 4.90
N TYR A 17 0.66 18.18 5.53
CA TYR A 17 -0.31 17.24 4.98
C TYR A 17 -1.54 17.12 5.88
N SER A 18 -2.73 17.11 5.28
CA SER A 18 -4.01 16.88 5.94
C SER A 18 -4.59 15.47 5.63
N CYS A 19 -4.03 14.80 4.63
CA CYS A 19 -4.44 13.46 4.21
C CYS A 19 -3.22 12.59 3.97
N ILE A 20 -3.25 11.36 4.50
CA ILE A 20 -2.23 10.34 4.25
C ILE A 20 -2.88 9.09 3.69
N ILE A 21 -2.42 8.67 2.55
CA ILE A 21 -2.82 7.42 1.89
C ILE A 21 -1.72 6.39 2.12
N PHE A 22 -2.10 5.17 2.44
CA PHE A 22 -1.17 4.06 2.63
C PHE A 22 -1.40 2.96 1.58
N ASP A 23 -0.32 2.35 1.11
CA ASP A 23 -0.39 0.99 0.60
C ASP A 23 -0.47 -0.01 1.76
N ILE A 24 -0.78 -1.28 1.46
CA ILE A 24 -0.90 -2.35 2.48
C ILE A 24 0.36 -3.19 2.54
N ASP A 25 0.65 -3.93 1.46
CA ASP A 25 1.70 -4.94 1.42
C ASP A 25 3.07 -4.26 1.38
N GLY A 26 3.98 -4.61 2.30
CA GLY A 26 5.27 -3.92 2.44
C GLY A 26 5.19 -2.54 3.11
N THR A 27 3.99 -2.03 3.40
CA THR A 27 3.81 -0.71 4.01
C THR A 27 3.15 -0.79 5.38
N ILE A 28 1.93 -1.34 5.47
CA ILE A 28 1.24 -1.61 6.74
C ILE A 28 1.54 -3.02 7.24
N LEU A 29 1.52 -4.00 6.31
CA LEU A 29 1.73 -5.42 6.58
C LEU A 29 3.05 -5.90 5.96
N ASP A 30 3.83 -6.64 6.75
CA ASP A 30 4.95 -7.45 6.28
C ASP A 30 4.39 -8.76 5.68
N THR A 31 4.21 -8.77 4.37
CA THR A 31 3.61 -9.88 3.63
C THR A 31 4.61 -10.62 2.73
N GLU A 32 5.85 -10.12 2.61
CA GLU A 32 6.84 -10.62 1.64
C GLU A 32 7.01 -12.14 1.70
N LEU A 33 7.26 -12.68 2.90
CA LEU A 33 7.50 -14.11 3.06
C LEU A 33 6.27 -14.94 2.66
N ALA A 34 5.08 -14.53 3.05
CA ALA A 34 3.85 -15.24 2.74
C ALA A 34 3.54 -15.22 1.24
N VAL A 35 3.67 -14.05 0.61
CA VAL A 35 3.43 -13.87 -0.83
C VAL A 35 4.43 -14.68 -1.65
N LEU A 36 5.73 -14.58 -1.36
CA LEU A 36 6.75 -15.28 -2.12
C LEU A 36 6.68 -16.80 -1.93
N SER A 37 6.41 -17.28 -0.70
CA SER A 37 6.29 -18.73 -0.44
C SER A 37 5.07 -19.33 -1.15
N SER A 38 3.93 -18.63 -1.11
CA SER A 38 2.71 -19.10 -1.78
C SER A 38 2.84 -19.06 -3.30
N LEU A 39 3.48 -18.03 -3.85
CA LEU A 39 3.74 -17.92 -5.29
C LEU A 39 4.73 -18.99 -5.76
N GLN A 40 5.81 -19.25 -5.01
CA GLN A 40 6.78 -20.28 -5.32
C GLN A 40 6.11 -21.68 -5.39
N LYS A 41 5.21 -21.96 -4.44
CA LYS A 41 4.42 -23.19 -4.45
C LYS A 41 3.54 -23.28 -5.69
N LEU A 42 2.83 -22.20 -6.06
CA LEU A 42 2.00 -22.16 -7.26
C LEU A 42 2.82 -22.38 -8.53
N VAL A 43 3.95 -21.68 -8.68
CA VAL A 43 4.84 -21.79 -9.84
C VAL A 43 5.35 -23.22 -10.01
N PHE A 44 5.76 -23.87 -8.91
CA PHE A 44 6.18 -25.26 -8.93
C PHE A 44 5.07 -26.20 -9.43
N GLU A 45 3.84 -26.00 -9.00
CA GLU A 45 2.71 -26.86 -9.40
C GLU A 45 2.23 -26.61 -10.85
N GLU A 46 2.20 -25.34 -11.28
CA GLU A 46 1.68 -24.96 -12.60
C GLU A 46 2.72 -25.12 -13.71
N LEU A 47 3.99 -24.82 -13.44
CA LEU A 47 5.05 -24.77 -14.45
C LEU A 47 6.12 -25.85 -14.26
N ASN A 48 6.10 -26.57 -13.13
CA ASN A 48 7.17 -27.49 -12.71
C ASN A 48 8.56 -26.80 -12.64
N GLU A 49 8.56 -25.50 -12.27
CA GLU A 49 9.75 -24.67 -12.12
C GLU A 49 9.99 -24.35 -10.64
N ASN A 50 11.24 -24.31 -10.21
CA ASN A 50 11.61 -23.97 -8.84
C ASN A 50 12.33 -22.61 -8.84
N LEU A 51 11.56 -21.53 -8.93
CA LEU A 51 12.06 -20.16 -8.91
C LEU A 51 12.43 -19.75 -7.48
N SER A 52 13.53 -19.04 -7.33
CA SER A 52 13.94 -18.43 -6.07
C SER A 52 13.05 -17.24 -5.68
N PHE A 53 13.05 -16.86 -4.42
CA PHE A 53 12.36 -15.65 -3.98
C PHE A 53 12.83 -14.40 -4.72
N GLU A 54 14.12 -14.30 -5.03
CA GLU A 54 14.66 -13.16 -5.78
C GLU A 54 14.05 -13.04 -7.19
N GLU A 55 13.84 -14.16 -7.86
CA GLU A 55 13.18 -14.20 -9.18
C GLU A 55 11.69 -13.89 -9.08
N LEU A 56 11.06 -14.14 -7.94
CA LEU A 56 9.63 -13.89 -7.70
C LEU A 56 9.32 -12.50 -7.14
N LYS A 57 10.31 -11.74 -6.65
CA LYS A 57 10.11 -10.42 -6.05
C LYS A 57 9.39 -9.42 -6.94
N PHE A 58 9.43 -9.58 -8.25
CA PHE A 58 8.70 -8.71 -9.19
C PHE A 58 7.18 -8.73 -8.98
N ALA A 59 6.66 -9.78 -8.32
CA ALA A 59 5.24 -9.93 -8.03
C ALA A 59 4.77 -9.08 -6.83
N LEU A 60 5.71 -8.56 -6.03
CA LEU A 60 5.37 -7.71 -4.90
C LEU A 60 4.87 -6.34 -5.37
N GLY A 61 3.76 -5.88 -4.79
CA GLY A 61 3.17 -4.57 -5.07
C GLY A 61 2.36 -4.46 -6.36
N ILE A 62 2.17 -5.56 -7.11
CA ILE A 62 1.32 -5.61 -8.32
C ILE A 62 0.14 -6.56 -8.12
N PRO A 63 -0.98 -6.37 -8.87
CA PRO A 63 -2.12 -7.30 -8.81
C PRO A 63 -1.71 -8.73 -9.18
N GLY A 64 -2.31 -9.72 -8.52
CA GLY A 64 -2.02 -11.14 -8.73
C GLY A 64 -2.14 -11.57 -10.19
N GLU A 65 -3.19 -11.14 -10.88
CA GLU A 65 -3.38 -11.44 -12.31
C GLU A 65 -2.22 -10.93 -13.18
N VAL A 66 -1.68 -9.75 -12.86
CA VAL A 66 -0.53 -9.19 -13.59
C VAL A 66 0.73 -10.02 -13.33
N ALA A 67 0.94 -10.48 -12.09
CA ALA A 67 2.06 -11.33 -11.74
C ALA A 67 1.99 -12.69 -12.47
N LEU A 68 0.82 -13.32 -12.47
CA LEU A 68 0.59 -14.62 -13.14
C LEU A 68 0.77 -14.54 -14.66
N ASN A 69 0.30 -13.44 -15.28
CA ASN A 69 0.54 -13.19 -16.71
C ASN A 69 2.04 -13.09 -17.02
N LYS A 70 2.82 -12.38 -16.18
CA LYS A 70 4.28 -12.27 -16.37
C LYS A 70 5.00 -13.62 -16.24
N LEU A 71 4.47 -14.53 -15.45
CA LEU A 71 4.98 -15.90 -15.31
C LEU A 71 4.56 -16.81 -16.47
N GLY A 72 3.70 -16.35 -17.39
CA GLY A 72 3.22 -17.15 -18.51
C GLY A 72 2.18 -18.22 -18.12
N ILE A 73 1.55 -18.08 -16.95
CA ILE A 73 0.49 -18.98 -16.49
C ILE A 73 -0.77 -18.76 -17.33
N ALA A 74 -1.31 -19.83 -17.93
CA ALA A 74 -2.37 -19.71 -18.93
C ALA A 74 -3.77 -19.47 -18.34
N ASN A 75 -4.09 -20.13 -17.22
CA ASN A 75 -5.43 -20.03 -16.59
C ASN A 75 -5.40 -19.08 -15.39
N ILE A 76 -5.36 -17.76 -15.68
CA ILE A 76 -5.14 -16.72 -14.68
C ILE A 76 -6.17 -16.77 -13.55
N LEU A 77 -7.47 -16.89 -13.87
CA LEU A 77 -8.52 -16.86 -12.84
C LEU A 77 -8.39 -18.03 -11.86
N GLU A 78 -8.28 -19.24 -12.36
CA GLU A 78 -8.14 -20.44 -11.53
C GLU A 78 -6.83 -20.41 -10.71
N SER A 79 -5.73 -20.00 -11.37
CA SER A 79 -4.43 -19.92 -10.70
C SER A 79 -4.38 -18.81 -9.64
N ASN A 80 -5.09 -17.69 -9.83
CA ASN A 80 -5.21 -16.66 -8.82
C ASN A 80 -6.01 -17.15 -7.60
N GLU A 81 -7.13 -17.86 -7.83
CA GLU A 81 -7.89 -18.50 -6.73
C GLU A 81 -7.04 -19.53 -5.97
N LYS A 82 -6.23 -20.30 -6.69
CA LYS A 82 -5.33 -21.30 -6.13
C LYS A 82 -4.21 -20.61 -5.33
N TRP A 83 -3.64 -19.51 -5.85
CA TRP A 83 -2.65 -18.71 -5.14
C TRP A 83 -3.20 -18.15 -3.83
N ASN A 84 -4.42 -17.60 -3.86
CA ASN A 84 -5.10 -17.10 -2.66
C ASN A 84 -5.33 -18.22 -1.62
N LYS A 85 -5.56 -19.45 -2.04
CA LYS A 85 -5.63 -20.61 -1.12
C LYS A 85 -4.27 -20.91 -0.49
N TYR A 86 -3.20 -20.86 -1.29
CA TYR A 86 -1.84 -21.07 -0.76
C TYR A 86 -1.41 -19.94 0.17
N LEU A 87 -1.75 -18.69 -0.15
CA LEU A 87 -1.46 -17.56 0.74
C LEU A 87 -2.02 -17.78 2.15
N LYS A 88 -3.21 -18.39 2.27
CA LYS A 88 -3.82 -18.73 3.58
C LYS A 88 -2.99 -19.72 4.39
N GLU A 89 -2.25 -20.63 3.74
CA GLU A 89 -1.35 -21.57 4.44
C GLU A 89 -0.17 -20.82 5.10
N TYR A 90 0.28 -19.71 4.50
CA TYR A 90 1.37 -18.88 4.96
C TYR A 90 0.92 -17.63 5.72
N PHE A 91 -0.39 -17.48 5.99
CA PHE A 91 -0.96 -16.29 6.63
C PHE A 91 -0.33 -16.01 8.01
N HIS A 92 0.12 -17.04 8.72
CA HIS A 92 0.78 -16.93 10.02
C HIS A 92 2.14 -16.20 9.96
N HIS A 93 2.70 -15.96 8.77
CA HIS A 93 3.90 -15.15 8.56
C HIS A 93 3.57 -13.67 8.37
N ILE A 94 2.31 -13.32 8.08
CA ILE A 94 1.90 -11.92 7.89
C ILE A 94 1.76 -11.26 9.26
N LYS A 95 2.33 -10.08 9.39
CA LYS A 95 2.24 -9.28 10.61
C LYS A 95 2.15 -7.78 10.28
N VAL A 96 1.57 -7.01 11.18
CA VAL A 96 1.62 -5.55 11.12
C VAL A 96 3.07 -5.12 11.41
N PHE A 97 3.62 -4.22 10.61
CA PHE A 97 4.94 -3.64 10.92
C PHE A 97 4.94 -2.93 12.26
N ASP A 98 6.06 -2.95 12.94
CA ASP A 98 6.26 -2.26 14.22
C ASP A 98 5.90 -0.78 14.08
N TYR A 99 5.25 -0.23 15.11
CA TYR A 99 4.84 1.18 15.21
C TYR A 99 3.71 1.63 14.26
N ILE A 100 3.22 0.83 13.33
CA ILE A 100 2.10 1.22 12.43
C ILE A 100 0.87 1.60 13.26
N LYS A 101 0.44 0.73 14.18
CA LYS A 101 -0.75 1.00 15.00
C LYS A 101 -0.57 2.28 15.84
N GLU A 102 0.60 2.44 16.49
CA GLU A 102 0.92 3.64 17.28
C GLU A 102 0.88 4.91 16.42
N THR A 103 1.38 4.83 15.19
CA THR A 103 1.38 5.94 14.23
C THR A 103 -0.04 6.30 13.82
N LEU A 104 -0.87 5.29 13.46
CA LEU A 104 -2.28 5.51 13.11
C LEU A 104 -3.09 6.11 14.27
N ASP A 105 -2.86 5.65 15.50
CA ASP A 105 -3.47 6.24 16.72
C ASP A 105 -3.13 7.72 16.84
N LYS A 106 -1.87 8.10 16.60
CA LYS A 106 -1.43 9.50 16.67
C LYS A 106 -2.02 10.35 15.55
N LEU A 107 -2.02 9.85 14.30
CA LEU A 107 -2.61 10.55 13.16
C LEU A 107 -4.10 10.81 13.38
N ASN A 108 -4.84 9.83 13.85
CA ASN A 108 -6.26 9.96 14.17
C ASN A 108 -6.48 11.00 15.28
N LYS A 109 -5.67 10.96 16.36
CA LYS A 109 -5.77 11.90 17.49
C LYS A 109 -5.57 13.35 17.06
N ILE A 110 -4.67 13.62 16.11
CA ILE A 110 -4.40 14.99 15.61
C ILE A 110 -5.26 15.37 14.38
N GLY A 111 -6.27 14.56 14.04
CA GLY A 111 -7.26 14.87 13.01
C GLY A 111 -6.79 14.69 11.56
N ILE A 112 -5.69 13.97 11.33
CA ILE A 112 -5.23 13.65 9.95
C ILE A 112 -6.13 12.59 9.34
N SER A 113 -6.67 12.86 8.15
CA SER A 113 -7.42 11.89 7.39
C SER A 113 -6.51 10.79 6.87
N THR A 114 -6.90 9.53 7.04
CA THR A 114 -6.13 8.39 6.55
C THR A 114 -6.97 7.51 5.64
N GLY A 115 -6.34 6.96 4.60
CA GLY A 115 -6.96 6.05 3.67
C GLY A 115 -6.00 5.03 3.10
N ILE A 116 -6.53 4.12 2.29
CA ILE A 116 -5.79 3.04 1.64
C ILE A 116 -5.96 3.12 0.12
N VAL A 117 -4.86 2.90 -0.60
CA VAL A 117 -4.85 2.58 -2.04
C VAL A 117 -3.97 1.36 -2.23
N THR A 118 -4.56 0.22 -2.59
CA THR A 118 -3.88 -1.07 -2.64
C THR A 118 -4.07 -1.79 -3.98
N SER A 119 -3.13 -2.69 -4.32
CA SER A 119 -3.25 -3.62 -5.44
C SER A 119 -4.08 -4.87 -5.12
N LYS A 120 -4.52 -5.03 -3.87
CA LYS A 120 -5.47 -6.08 -3.48
C LYS A 120 -6.86 -5.81 -4.04
N THR A 121 -7.56 -6.87 -4.41
CA THR A 121 -9.02 -6.83 -4.64
C THR A 121 -9.77 -6.63 -3.32
N LYS A 122 -11.06 -6.29 -3.38
CA LYS A 122 -11.91 -6.18 -2.17
C LYS A 122 -11.98 -7.48 -1.38
N GLU A 123 -12.03 -8.60 -2.09
CA GLU A 123 -12.03 -9.91 -1.44
C GLU A 123 -10.73 -10.17 -0.68
N GLU A 124 -9.58 -9.89 -1.31
CA GLU A 124 -8.27 -9.99 -0.67
C GLU A 124 -8.11 -9.01 0.49
N PHE A 125 -8.61 -7.77 0.34
CA PHE A 125 -8.63 -6.81 1.46
C PHE A 125 -9.42 -7.36 2.66
N ILE A 126 -10.60 -7.92 2.43
CA ILE A 126 -11.44 -8.50 3.48
C ILE A 126 -10.74 -9.69 4.14
N ASN A 127 -10.15 -10.57 3.34
CA ASN A 127 -9.55 -11.81 3.84
C ASN A 127 -8.19 -11.59 4.50
N ASP A 128 -7.37 -10.65 3.99
CA ASP A 128 -5.96 -10.55 4.34
C ASP A 128 -5.64 -9.32 5.21
N PHE A 129 -6.47 -8.26 5.19
CA PHE A 129 -6.23 -7.03 5.96
C PHE A 129 -7.19 -6.86 7.14
N VAL A 130 -8.49 -7.06 6.92
CA VAL A 130 -9.50 -6.87 7.97
C VAL A 130 -9.21 -7.65 9.26
N PRO A 131 -8.69 -8.90 9.21
CA PRO A 131 -8.35 -9.65 10.42
C PRO A 131 -7.35 -9.00 11.37
N PHE A 132 -6.53 -8.05 10.88
CA PHE A 132 -5.57 -7.31 11.72
C PHE A 132 -6.21 -6.20 12.56
N GLY A 133 -7.52 -5.91 12.35
CA GLY A 133 -8.28 -4.97 13.19
C GLY A 133 -7.93 -3.49 12.98
N LEU A 134 -7.31 -3.14 11.84
CA LEU A 134 -6.88 -1.78 11.54
C LEU A 134 -7.87 -0.99 10.65
N SER A 135 -8.93 -1.63 10.15
CA SER A 135 -9.84 -1.02 9.15
C SER A 135 -10.49 0.28 9.63
N ASN A 136 -10.75 0.42 10.93
CA ASN A 136 -11.40 1.60 11.51
C ASN A 136 -10.54 2.88 11.47
N TYR A 137 -9.25 2.77 11.16
CA TYR A 137 -8.40 3.93 10.98
C TYR A 137 -8.58 4.60 9.62
N PHE A 138 -9.13 3.89 8.63
CA PHE A 138 -9.14 4.33 7.24
C PHE A 138 -10.55 4.70 6.79
N ASN A 139 -10.74 5.99 6.43
CA ASN A 139 -12.04 6.50 6.01
C ASN A 139 -12.44 6.01 4.62
N ILE A 140 -11.47 5.81 3.74
CA ILE A 140 -11.67 5.38 2.35
C ILE A 140 -10.62 4.33 2.01
N VAL A 141 -11.05 3.29 1.34
CA VAL A 141 -10.21 2.22 0.78
C VAL A 141 -10.50 2.12 -0.71
N VAL A 142 -9.46 2.17 -1.53
CA VAL A 142 -9.51 1.92 -2.97
C VAL A 142 -8.73 0.64 -3.25
N CYS A 143 -9.43 -0.38 -3.72
CA CYS A 143 -8.91 -1.68 -4.09
C CYS A 143 -8.66 -1.78 -5.61
N ALA A 144 -8.00 -2.83 -6.06
CA ALA A 144 -7.69 -3.04 -7.47
C ALA A 144 -8.97 -3.05 -8.34
N ASP A 145 -10.03 -3.67 -7.86
CA ASP A 145 -11.33 -3.79 -8.55
C ASP A 145 -12.21 -2.52 -8.51
N ASP A 146 -11.75 -1.44 -7.88
CA ASP A 146 -12.39 -0.12 -7.94
C ASP A 146 -11.95 0.72 -9.15
N THR A 147 -10.91 0.27 -9.89
CA THR A 147 -10.31 1.00 -11.01
C THR A 147 -10.02 0.07 -12.19
N GLN A 148 -9.98 0.64 -13.41
CA GLN A 148 -9.64 -0.14 -14.61
C GLN A 148 -8.13 -0.29 -14.80
N LYS A 149 -7.38 0.70 -14.33
CA LYS A 149 -5.91 0.71 -14.39
C LYS A 149 -5.36 0.69 -12.99
N HIS A 150 -4.29 -0.09 -12.81
CA HIS A 150 -3.64 -0.31 -11.53
C HIS A 150 -2.30 0.43 -11.45
N LYS A 151 -1.70 0.51 -10.25
CA LYS A 151 -0.34 1.03 -10.07
C LYS A 151 0.62 0.40 -11.11
N PRO A 152 1.45 1.17 -11.81
CA PRO A 152 1.86 2.55 -11.56
C PRO A 152 0.96 3.64 -12.19
N ASN A 153 -0.21 3.29 -12.76
CA ASN A 153 -1.14 4.28 -13.30
C ASN A 153 -1.73 5.13 -12.16
N PRO A 154 -1.97 6.45 -12.36
CA PRO A 154 -2.49 7.33 -11.31
C PRO A 154 -3.95 7.07 -10.93
N GLU A 155 -4.71 6.29 -11.70
CA GLU A 155 -6.14 6.11 -11.54
C GLU A 155 -6.55 5.72 -10.10
N PRO A 156 -5.87 4.80 -9.37
CA PRO A 156 -6.26 4.45 -8.01
C PRO A 156 -6.16 5.63 -7.03
N ILE A 157 -5.09 6.43 -7.10
CA ILE A 157 -4.94 7.62 -6.24
C ILE A 157 -5.93 8.70 -6.65
N LEU A 158 -6.16 8.92 -7.95
CA LEU A 158 -7.15 9.88 -8.43
C LEU A 158 -8.56 9.49 -7.99
N LYS A 159 -8.89 8.19 -7.98
CA LYS A 159 -10.15 7.68 -7.45
C LYS A 159 -10.28 7.95 -5.95
N PHE A 160 -9.22 7.74 -5.18
CA PHE A 160 -9.20 8.10 -3.77
C PHE A 160 -9.45 9.61 -3.56
N ILE A 161 -8.78 10.47 -4.30
CA ILE A 161 -8.95 11.94 -4.23
C ILE A 161 -10.40 12.34 -4.57
N GLU A 162 -10.98 11.73 -5.62
CA GLU A 162 -12.39 11.94 -6.00
C GLU A 162 -13.34 11.61 -4.85
N LEU A 163 -13.14 10.45 -4.20
CA LEU A 163 -14.02 9.97 -3.12
C LEU A 163 -13.86 10.76 -1.82
N SER A 164 -12.62 11.16 -1.49
CA SER A 164 -12.30 11.87 -0.24
C SER A 164 -12.52 13.37 -0.32
N GLY A 165 -12.46 13.96 -1.52
CA GLY A 165 -12.37 15.41 -1.69
C GLY A 165 -11.06 16.02 -1.19
N ALA A 166 -10.03 15.21 -0.93
CA ALA A 166 -8.75 15.68 -0.41
C ALA A 166 -8.01 16.58 -1.42
N ASP A 167 -7.29 17.57 -0.89
CA ASP A 167 -6.39 18.40 -1.69
C ASP A 167 -5.11 17.60 -2.01
N LYS A 168 -4.81 17.42 -3.30
CA LYS A 168 -3.61 16.71 -3.77
C LYS A 168 -2.33 17.31 -3.19
N SER A 169 -2.24 18.64 -3.10
CA SER A 169 -1.06 19.35 -2.58
C SER A 169 -0.86 19.16 -1.08
N LYS A 170 -1.87 18.65 -0.37
CA LYS A 170 -1.86 18.33 1.05
C LYS A 170 -2.03 16.83 1.31
N THR A 171 -1.82 16.01 0.30
CA THR A 171 -1.92 14.56 0.38
C THR A 171 -0.55 13.93 0.20
N LEU A 172 -0.21 12.99 1.08
CA LEU A 172 1.00 12.17 1.01
C LEU A 172 0.59 10.71 0.78
N TYR A 173 1.20 10.05 -0.21
CA TYR A 173 1.07 8.61 -0.39
C TYR A 173 2.30 7.90 0.16
N ILE A 174 2.08 6.87 0.97
CA ILE A 174 3.14 6.06 1.59
C ILE A 174 3.06 4.66 1.01
N GLY A 175 4.16 4.20 0.42
CA GLY A 175 4.29 2.88 -0.19
C GLY A 175 5.74 2.41 -0.17
N ASP A 176 6.00 1.18 -0.54
CA ASP A 176 7.32 0.54 -0.48
C ASP A 176 7.92 0.24 -1.86
N THR A 177 7.15 0.44 -2.94
CA THR A 177 7.56 0.07 -4.28
C THR A 177 7.72 1.25 -5.23
N LYS A 178 8.45 1.02 -6.34
CA LYS A 178 8.50 1.96 -7.46
C LYS A 178 7.11 2.16 -8.10
N TYR A 179 6.24 1.15 -8.08
CA TYR A 179 4.88 1.26 -8.62
C TYR A 179 4.04 2.27 -7.83
N ASP A 180 4.23 2.33 -6.50
CA ASP A 180 3.60 3.32 -5.64
C ASP A 180 4.08 4.73 -5.95
N MET A 181 5.40 4.91 -6.05
CA MET A 181 6.01 6.19 -6.38
C MET A 181 5.51 6.72 -7.73
N ASP A 182 5.57 5.89 -8.78
CA ASP A 182 5.15 6.30 -10.13
C ASP A 182 3.65 6.63 -10.16
N CYS A 183 2.82 5.89 -9.40
CA CYS A 183 1.39 6.16 -9.24
C CYS A 183 1.15 7.51 -8.56
N ALA A 184 1.84 7.79 -7.44
CA ALA A 184 1.72 9.05 -6.70
C ALA A 184 2.12 10.26 -7.54
N PHE A 185 3.29 10.22 -8.15
CA PHE A 185 3.80 11.32 -8.98
C PHE A 185 2.92 11.57 -10.21
N SER A 186 2.44 10.51 -10.86
CA SER A 186 1.51 10.63 -11.99
C SER A 186 0.15 11.21 -11.57
N ALA A 187 -0.26 11.02 -10.32
CA ALA A 187 -1.47 11.63 -9.75
C ALA A 187 -1.28 13.08 -9.28
N GLY A 188 -0.03 13.55 -9.18
CA GLY A 188 0.32 14.86 -8.62
C GLY A 188 0.25 14.90 -7.09
N VAL A 189 0.61 13.80 -6.43
CA VAL A 189 0.63 13.62 -4.98
C VAL A 189 2.06 13.34 -4.54
N ASP A 190 2.49 13.89 -3.41
CA ASP A 190 3.80 13.58 -2.84
C ASP A 190 3.90 12.12 -2.39
N PHE A 191 5.12 11.57 -2.46
CA PHE A 191 5.39 10.18 -2.12
C PHE A 191 6.43 10.05 -1.01
N ALA A 192 6.15 9.20 -0.03
CA ALA A 192 7.11 8.77 0.98
C ALA A 192 7.38 7.26 0.86
N LEU A 193 8.66 6.91 0.74
CA LEU A 193 9.10 5.52 0.69
C LEU A 193 9.08 4.92 2.10
N ALA A 194 8.34 3.85 2.29
CA ALA A 194 8.35 2.99 3.47
C ALA A 194 9.58 2.07 3.43
N LEU A 195 10.75 2.57 3.86
CA LEU A 195 12.01 1.83 3.74
C LEU A 195 12.03 0.54 4.59
N TRP A 196 11.20 0.48 5.63
CA TRP A 196 11.06 -0.73 6.47
C TRP A 196 10.51 -1.94 5.68
N GLY A 197 9.71 -1.72 4.62
CA GLY A 197 9.21 -2.76 3.72
C GLY A 197 10.03 -2.86 2.44
N ALA A 198 10.37 -1.74 1.81
CA ALA A 198 11.17 -1.68 0.58
C ALA A 198 12.58 -2.25 0.74
N LYS A 199 13.17 -2.14 1.94
CA LYS A 199 14.54 -2.57 2.29
C LYS A 199 15.65 -1.90 1.47
N SER A 200 15.32 -1.15 0.40
CA SER A 200 16.27 -0.40 -0.43
C SER A 200 15.57 0.77 -1.11
N SER A 201 16.26 1.90 -1.21
CA SER A 201 15.81 3.08 -1.96
C SER A 201 16.39 3.16 -3.38
N ILE A 202 17.14 2.15 -3.82
CA ILE A 202 17.77 2.15 -5.14
C ILE A 202 16.72 2.20 -6.24
N GLY A 203 16.80 3.23 -7.11
CA GLY A 203 15.86 3.43 -8.21
C GLY A 203 14.53 4.09 -7.82
N ILE A 204 14.38 4.53 -6.56
CA ILE A 204 13.21 5.24 -6.04
C ILE A 204 13.62 6.66 -5.66
N ASN A 205 13.06 7.66 -6.34
CA ASN A 205 13.30 9.09 -6.07
C ASN A 205 12.12 9.70 -5.32
N ALA A 206 11.91 9.28 -4.07
CA ALA A 206 10.81 9.73 -3.23
C ALA A 206 11.02 11.16 -2.70
N ASN A 207 9.93 11.90 -2.39
CA ASN A 207 10.01 13.15 -1.66
C ASN A 207 10.59 12.93 -0.24
N TYR A 208 10.24 11.80 0.37
CA TYR A 208 10.74 11.40 1.69
C TYR A 208 11.13 9.93 1.70
N ILE A 209 12.15 9.59 2.47
CA ILE A 209 12.53 8.21 2.77
C ILE A 209 12.38 8.02 4.28
N LEU A 210 11.48 7.12 4.67
CA LEU A 210 11.13 6.88 6.05
C LEU A 210 11.67 5.52 6.50
N GLU A 211 12.52 5.50 7.51
CA GLU A 211 13.13 4.27 8.03
C GLU A 211 12.18 3.48 8.94
N ASN A 212 11.22 4.18 9.55
CA ASN A 212 10.21 3.56 10.41
C ASN A 212 8.91 4.39 10.42
N PRO A 213 7.74 3.78 10.76
CA PRO A 213 6.45 4.45 10.71
C PRO A 213 6.30 5.68 11.63
N LYS A 214 7.06 5.81 12.72
CA LYS A 214 6.97 6.97 13.62
C LYS A 214 7.35 8.27 12.94
N GLN A 215 8.24 8.22 11.94
CA GLN A 215 8.66 9.40 11.18
C GLN A 215 7.54 10.04 10.37
N ILE A 216 6.45 9.30 10.09
CA ILE A 216 5.26 9.85 9.42
C ILE A 216 4.68 11.03 10.25
N VAL A 217 4.61 10.87 11.57
CA VAL A 217 4.09 11.91 12.46
C VAL A 217 5.02 13.13 12.52
N GLU A 218 6.31 12.94 12.30
CA GLU A 218 7.29 14.03 12.28
C GLU A 218 7.10 14.93 11.06
N LEU A 219 6.72 14.37 9.90
CA LEU A 219 6.44 15.13 8.68
C LEU A 219 5.23 16.08 8.82
N ILE A 220 4.32 15.80 9.76
CA ILE A 220 3.10 16.57 9.93
C ILE A 220 3.30 17.72 10.92
N LYS A 221 4.31 17.64 11.78
CA LYS A 221 4.58 18.61 12.86
C LYS A 221 5.42 19.80 12.44
N ILE A 222 5.76 19.95 11.15
CA ILE A 222 6.63 21.04 10.66
C ILE A 222 5.85 22.30 10.37
#